data_9a505e900b00fc8d40025bfe43b0bd49
#
_entry.id   9a505e900b00fc8d40025bfe43b0bd49
#
_cell.length_a   1.000
_cell.length_b   1.000
_cell.length_c   1.000
_cell.angle_alpha   90.00
_cell.angle_beta   90.00
_cell.angle_gamma   90.00
#
_symmetry.space_group_name_H-M   'P 1'
#
loop_
_entity.id
_entity.type
_entity.pdbx_description
1 polymer ?
#
loop_
_entity_poly.entity_id
_entity_poly.type
_entity_poly.pdbx_seq_one_letter_code
_entity_poly.pdbx_strand_id
1 'polypeptide(L)'
;MGVLKPFLLLAPAVCLSAADPASVQIMATVPGGGLAILRLQFRKGLQVETKPLPRTFLLHKASGWAVFEDLSAEGKRWVLESLFPEDQWKRDEVVHKVRWPELESEWLMASLFMGHGQNYDKLEQANPGNSEKLKAGDLWRIPQRLLSPELGGSGTPPAHGQPEDDLDDDAKIAAYRALLAFDEDKDGKFAAYRLRKGEALYSSVVIRYTDRVDARDVNAFADEIAKRSGIDDVRSIQPGTLIKIPAKALSAPFQPEGTVALKADQDMREEVRQTRRVDAGPKLGGLRVVLDAGHGGIDRGASANSIWESDFVYDISCRVKRILEEDTDAQVSSTIRYPGIGFKLRDDIPFPSKLAQILTTPPFAIDGDSPNAVSVHLRWVLANDLFTAFLKKGDAQKTLFISFHADSLHPSARGTMVYVPGAGFVPSSFSLGAHRGAGVREMRKGSHAVFTPREKLQGEARSRLFGEALVKALRQARILVHPNRAIRNVIHRDGKNFIPAVIRYNEARTKVLIEVANLTNEEDAANLRDAGFRQRYAEAVVKGIRAYFRK
;
A
#
# COMPACT_ATOMS: atom_id res chain seq x y z
N MET A 1 -7.84 -48.07 23.13
CA MET A 1 -8.08 -46.74 22.54
C MET A 1 -7.20 -46.63 21.31
N GLY A 2 -7.74 -46.99 20.16
CA GLY A 2 -7.02 -47.04 18.90
C GLY A 2 -7.09 -45.70 18.19
N VAL A 3 -5.95 -45.14 17.90
CA VAL A 3 -5.81 -43.97 17.03
C VAL A 3 -6.07 -44.42 15.61
N LEU A 4 -7.24 -44.16 15.07
CA LEU A 4 -7.53 -44.33 13.65
C LEU A 4 -6.69 -43.28 12.89
N LYS A 5 -5.67 -43.74 12.16
CA LYS A 5 -5.03 -42.96 11.11
C LYS A 5 -6.05 -42.70 10.01
N PRO A 6 -6.23 -41.47 9.53
CA PRO A 6 -7.10 -41.23 8.38
C PRO A 6 -6.45 -41.88 7.15
N PHE A 7 -7.15 -42.84 6.53
CA PHE A 7 -6.81 -43.31 5.21
C PHE A 7 -7.07 -42.20 4.21
N LEU A 8 -6.01 -41.60 3.71
CA LEU A 8 -6.04 -40.69 2.56
C LEU A 8 -6.21 -41.57 1.30
N LEU A 9 -7.41 -41.64 0.75
CA LEU A 9 -7.60 -42.07 -0.63
C LEU A 9 -7.26 -40.88 -1.53
N LEU A 10 -5.99 -40.75 -1.87
CA LEU A 10 -5.51 -39.85 -2.91
C LEU A 10 -5.80 -40.48 -4.28
N ALA A 11 -6.88 -40.07 -4.92
CA ALA A 11 -6.92 -40.11 -6.36
C ALA A 11 -6.36 -38.75 -6.84
N PRO A 12 -5.14 -38.68 -7.39
CA PRO A 12 -4.63 -37.44 -7.93
C PRO A 12 -5.30 -37.18 -9.28
N ALA A 13 -6.44 -36.54 -9.27
CA ALA A 13 -6.93 -35.90 -10.46
C ALA A 13 -6.19 -34.57 -10.59
N VAL A 14 -4.96 -34.59 -11.09
CA VAL A 14 -4.26 -33.41 -11.60
C VAL A 14 -4.93 -33.06 -12.91
N CYS A 15 -6.02 -32.29 -12.84
CA CYS A 15 -6.53 -31.63 -14.02
C CYS A 15 -5.73 -30.34 -14.18
N LEU A 16 -4.62 -30.40 -14.91
CA LEU A 16 -3.99 -29.25 -15.52
C LEU A 16 -4.99 -28.73 -16.55
N SER A 17 -5.74 -27.68 -16.22
CA SER A 17 -6.47 -26.96 -17.24
C SER A 17 -5.44 -26.26 -18.13
N ALA A 18 -5.55 -26.44 -19.44
CA ALA A 18 -4.61 -25.86 -20.42
C ALA A 18 -4.58 -24.32 -20.41
N ALA A 19 -5.42 -23.68 -19.61
CA ALA A 19 -5.56 -22.21 -19.52
C ALA A 19 -4.82 -21.57 -18.33
N ASP A 20 -4.40 -22.31 -17.31
CA ASP A 20 -3.66 -21.74 -16.17
C ASP A 20 -2.74 -22.79 -15.53
N PRO A 21 -1.47 -22.87 -15.97
CA PRO A 21 -0.50 -23.86 -15.45
C PRO A 21 -0.09 -23.63 -14.00
N ALA A 22 -0.61 -22.60 -13.36
CA ALA A 22 -0.24 -22.19 -12.00
C ALA A 22 -1.27 -22.60 -10.94
N SER A 23 -2.31 -23.36 -11.26
CA SER A 23 -3.33 -23.80 -10.28
C SER A 23 -3.32 -25.32 -10.08
N VAL A 24 -3.37 -25.72 -8.82
CA VAL A 24 -3.49 -27.14 -8.41
C VAL A 24 -4.81 -27.32 -7.67
N GLN A 25 -5.60 -28.29 -8.10
CA GLN A 25 -6.84 -28.65 -7.41
C GLN A 25 -6.62 -29.91 -6.59
N ILE A 26 -6.89 -29.85 -5.29
CA ILE A 26 -6.78 -30.97 -4.38
C ILE A 26 -8.17 -31.31 -3.86
N MET A 27 -8.55 -32.57 -3.98
CA MET A 27 -9.73 -33.13 -3.30
C MET A 27 -9.27 -33.90 -2.07
N ALA A 28 -9.78 -33.58 -0.91
CA ALA A 28 -9.44 -34.29 0.32
C ALA A 28 -10.68 -34.49 1.20
N THR A 29 -10.70 -35.60 1.94
CA THR A 29 -11.71 -35.82 2.96
C THR A 29 -11.30 -35.10 4.23
N VAL A 30 -12.18 -34.24 4.75
CA VAL A 30 -11.91 -33.48 5.99
C VAL A 30 -12.38 -34.23 7.22
N PRO A 31 -11.76 -34.02 8.41
CA PRO A 31 -12.25 -34.56 9.66
C PRO A 31 -13.71 -34.18 9.90
N GLY A 32 -14.59 -35.15 10.11
CA GLY A 32 -16.04 -34.95 10.23
C GLY A 32 -16.87 -35.33 9.01
N GLY A 33 -16.23 -35.90 7.96
CA GLY A 33 -16.93 -36.60 6.87
C GLY A 33 -17.43 -35.70 5.74
N GLY A 34 -16.68 -34.67 5.35
CA GLY A 34 -16.95 -33.86 4.16
C GLY A 34 -15.87 -33.97 3.09
N LEU A 35 -16.19 -33.66 1.83
CA LEU A 35 -15.25 -33.46 0.75
C LEU A 35 -14.89 -31.97 0.65
N ALA A 36 -13.61 -31.63 0.77
CA ALA A 36 -13.09 -30.32 0.49
C ALA A 36 -12.36 -30.31 -0.85
N ILE A 37 -12.63 -29.31 -1.67
CA ILE A 37 -11.89 -29.03 -2.89
C ILE A 37 -11.02 -27.81 -2.61
N LEU A 38 -9.70 -27.99 -2.71
CA LEU A 38 -8.72 -26.95 -2.57
C LEU A 38 -8.19 -26.59 -3.96
N ARG A 39 -8.34 -25.34 -4.34
CA ARG A 39 -7.70 -24.80 -5.53
C ARG A 39 -6.61 -23.82 -5.07
N LEU A 40 -5.37 -24.20 -5.35
CA LEU A 40 -4.18 -23.42 -4.98
C LEU A 40 -3.65 -22.73 -6.22
N GLN A 41 -3.45 -21.43 -6.11
CA GLN A 41 -2.89 -20.63 -7.18
C GLN A 41 -1.53 -20.07 -6.73
N PHE A 42 -0.45 -20.57 -7.33
CA PHE A 42 0.92 -20.28 -6.90
C PHE A 42 1.48 -18.95 -7.42
N ARG A 43 0.96 -18.41 -8.52
CA ARG A 43 1.49 -17.15 -9.12
C ARG A 43 0.98 -15.88 -8.46
N LYS A 44 -0.10 -15.94 -7.69
CA LYS A 44 -0.82 -14.78 -7.15
C LYS A 44 -0.90 -14.77 -5.62
N GLY A 45 0.07 -15.37 -4.96
CA GLY A 45 -0.08 -15.74 -3.56
C GLY A 45 -0.87 -17.03 -3.41
N LEU A 46 -0.68 -17.73 -2.29
CA LEU A 46 -1.37 -18.98 -2.03
C LEU A 46 -2.83 -18.70 -1.66
N GLN A 47 -3.72 -18.75 -2.66
CA GLN A 47 -5.16 -18.67 -2.44
C GLN A 47 -5.75 -20.08 -2.43
N VAL A 48 -6.55 -20.36 -1.41
CA VAL A 48 -7.21 -21.66 -1.23
C VAL A 48 -8.69 -21.51 -1.44
N GLU A 49 -9.24 -22.03 -2.55
CA GLU A 49 -10.69 -22.12 -2.72
C GLU A 49 -11.22 -23.28 -1.88
N THR A 50 -12.13 -22.98 -0.96
CA THR A 50 -12.66 -23.98 -0.02
C THR A 50 -14.14 -24.21 -0.24
N LYS A 51 -14.54 -25.48 -0.49
CA LYS A 51 -15.92 -25.93 -0.36
C LYS A 51 -15.93 -27.23 0.46
N PRO A 52 -16.62 -27.29 1.55
CA PRO A 52 -16.54 -26.45 2.75
C PRO A 52 -15.42 -26.93 3.66
N LEU A 53 -14.44 -26.07 3.96
CA LEU A 53 -13.50 -26.35 5.05
C LEU A 53 -14.21 -26.22 6.39
N PRO A 54 -13.85 -27.03 7.40
CA PRO A 54 -14.33 -26.84 8.76
C PRO A 54 -14.03 -25.41 9.23
N ARG A 55 -14.98 -24.76 9.91
CA ARG A 55 -14.81 -23.38 10.44
C ARG A 55 -13.58 -23.21 11.32
N THR A 56 -13.09 -24.28 11.91
CA THR A 56 -11.86 -24.31 12.74
C THR A 56 -10.58 -24.05 11.98
N PHE A 57 -10.56 -24.19 10.65
CA PHE A 57 -9.38 -23.98 9.82
C PHE A 57 -9.26 -22.53 9.31
N LEU A 58 -10.33 -21.75 9.40
CA LEU A 58 -10.38 -20.40 8.85
C LEU A 58 -10.52 -19.36 9.96
N LEU A 59 -9.56 -18.45 10.07
CA LEU A 59 -9.67 -17.27 10.94
C LEU A 59 -10.56 -16.19 10.33
N HIS A 60 -10.52 -16.04 9.00
CA HIS A 60 -11.37 -15.10 8.27
C HIS A 60 -11.81 -15.69 6.93
N LYS A 61 -13.08 -15.50 6.57
CA LYS A 61 -13.65 -15.95 5.31
C LYS A 61 -13.84 -14.77 4.37
N ALA A 62 -12.98 -14.63 3.38
CA ALA A 62 -13.25 -13.77 2.24
C ALA A 62 -13.97 -14.59 1.14
N SER A 63 -15.18 -14.23 0.77
CA SER A 63 -15.95 -14.61 -0.43
C SER A 63 -15.55 -15.91 -1.16
N GLY A 64 -15.47 -17.04 -0.45
CA GLY A 64 -15.21 -18.36 -1.05
C GLY A 64 -13.75 -18.76 -1.22
N TRP A 65 -12.80 -17.85 -1.02
CA TRP A 65 -11.36 -18.09 -1.02
C TRP A 65 -10.79 -17.89 0.38
N ALA A 66 -9.84 -18.70 0.79
CA ALA A 66 -9.05 -18.47 1.99
C ALA A 66 -7.59 -18.20 1.58
N VAL A 67 -6.98 -17.24 2.24
CA VAL A 67 -5.54 -16.97 2.09
C VAL A 67 -4.80 -17.92 3.02
N PHE A 68 -3.74 -18.56 2.54
CA PHE A 68 -2.99 -19.55 3.32
C PHE A 68 -2.48 -18.96 4.65
N GLU A 69 -2.02 -17.73 4.60
CA GLU A 69 -1.50 -17.00 5.76
C GLU A 69 -2.55 -16.81 6.86
N ASP A 70 -3.82 -16.72 6.48
CA ASP A 70 -4.96 -16.51 7.41
C ASP A 70 -5.50 -17.82 8.01
N LEU A 71 -4.98 -18.97 7.57
CA LEU A 71 -5.38 -20.26 8.12
C LEU A 71 -4.85 -20.43 9.56
N SER A 72 -5.63 -21.16 10.36
CA SER A 72 -5.14 -21.64 11.66
C SER A 72 -3.90 -22.53 11.48
N ALA A 73 -3.12 -22.72 12.56
CA ALA A 73 -1.98 -23.64 12.58
C ALA A 73 -2.35 -25.04 12.05
N GLU A 74 -3.50 -25.56 12.49
CA GLU A 74 -4.02 -26.85 12.03
C GLU A 74 -4.38 -26.83 10.54
N GLY A 75 -5.00 -25.73 10.08
CA GLY A 75 -5.35 -25.55 8.68
C GLY A 75 -4.13 -25.44 7.77
N LYS A 76 -3.10 -24.69 8.16
CA LYS A 76 -1.83 -24.60 7.42
C LYS A 76 -1.16 -25.96 7.31
N ARG A 77 -1.05 -26.66 8.41
CA ARG A 77 -0.44 -28.00 8.44
C ARG A 77 -1.19 -28.99 7.56
N TRP A 78 -2.52 -29.00 7.65
CA TRP A 78 -3.36 -29.87 6.81
C TRP A 78 -3.20 -29.57 5.31
N VAL A 79 -3.11 -28.30 4.92
CA VAL A 79 -2.85 -27.88 3.54
C VAL A 79 -1.48 -28.40 3.07
N LEU A 80 -0.43 -28.22 3.87
CA LEU A 80 0.92 -28.65 3.49
C LEU A 80 1.02 -30.18 3.39
N GLU A 81 0.46 -30.93 4.33
CA GLU A 81 0.42 -32.38 4.27
C GLU A 81 -0.41 -32.92 3.08
N SER A 82 -1.43 -32.18 2.66
CA SER A 82 -2.24 -32.50 1.48
C SER A 82 -1.51 -32.20 0.17
N LEU A 83 -0.79 -31.07 0.10
CA LEU A 83 0.01 -30.69 -1.06
C LEU A 83 1.23 -31.56 -1.25
N PHE A 84 1.92 -31.84 -0.16
CA PHE A 84 3.20 -32.53 -0.13
C PHE A 84 3.12 -33.81 0.73
N PRO A 85 2.38 -34.84 0.29
CA PRO A 85 2.14 -36.05 1.08
C PRO A 85 3.39 -36.91 1.28
N GLU A 86 4.46 -36.64 0.54
CA GLU A 86 5.75 -37.31 0.68
C GLU A 86 6.70 -36.59 1.64
N ASP A 87 6.32 -35.43 2.17
CA ASP A 87 7.10 -34.69 3.15
C ASP A 87 7.16 -35.46 4.48
N GLN A 88 8.35 -35.45 5.08
CA GLN A 88 8.60 -36.08 6.36
C GLN A 88 8.63 -35.04 7.48
N TRP A 89 7.59 -35.01 8.30
CA TRP A 89 7.50 -34.17 9.49
C TRP A 89 8.17 -34.86 10.68
N LYS A 90 9.43 -34.51 10.95
CA LYS A 90 10.22 -35.00 12.07
C LYS A 90 10.13 -34.04 13.27
N ARG A 91 10.70 -34.45 14.41
CA ARG A 91 10.67 -33.64 15.63
C ARG A 91 11.46 -32.35 15.51
N ASP A 92 12.56 -32.38 14.77
CA ASP A 92 13.55 -31.31 14.66
C ASP A 92 13.66 -30.65 13.30
N GLU A 93 12.99 -31.23 12.30
CA GLU A 93 12.97 -30.70 10.92
C GLU A 93 11.75 -31.20 10.13
N VAL A 94 11.41 -30.48 9.08
CA VAL A 94 10.61 -31.01 7.96
C VAL A 94 11.55 -31.31 6.81
N VAL A 95 11.47 -32.50 6.24
CA VAL A 95 12.16 -32.83 4.99
C VAL A 95 11.13 -32.76 3.88
N HIS A 96 11.18 -31.66 3.16
CA HIS A 96 10.32 -31.42 2.01
C HIS A 96 10.89 -32.07 0.76
N LYS A 97 10.04 -32.77 -0.01
CA LYS A 97 10.40 -33.37 -1.29
C LYS A 97 9.77 -32.58 -2.42
N VAL A 98 10.59 -31.97 -3.26
CA VAL A 98 10.14 -31.17 -4.42
C VAL A 98 9.26 -32.05 -5.32
N ARG A 99 8.03 -31.59 -5.52
CA ARG A 99 7.02 -32.30 -6.31
C ARG A 99 6.79 -31.66 -7.67
N TRP A 100 6.78 -30.32 -7.72
CA TRP A 100 6.53 -29.54 -8.94
C TRP A 100 7.62 -28.49 -9.16
N PRO A 101 8.80 -28.88 -9.69
CA PRO A 101 9.95 -27.99 -9.80
C PRO A 101 9.70 -26.75 -10.64
N GLU A 102 8.71 -26.76 -11.52
CA GLU A 102 8.28 -25.62 -12.32
C GLU A 102 7.39 -24.61 -11.55
N LEU A 103 6.81 -25.02 -10.43
CA LEU A 103 5.93 -24.19 -9.60
C LEU A 103 6.55 -23.85 -8.25
N GLU A 104 7.36 -24.77 -7.71
CA GLU A 104 8.05 -24.57 -6.46
C GLU A 104 9.30 -23.74 -6.67
N SER A 105 9.58 -22.86 -5.73
CA SER A 105 10.82 -22.10 -5.63
C SER A 105 11.24 -22.05 -4.16
N GLU A 106 12.48 -21.76 -3.89
CA GLU A 106 12.99 -21.53 -2.53
C GLU A 106 12.19 -20.46 -1.81
N TRP A 107 11.79 -19.41 -2.54
CA TRP A 107 10.92 -18.37 -2.02
C TRP A 107 9.53 -18.89 -1.65
N LEU A 108 8.92 -19.75 -2.49
CA LEU A 108 7.62 -20.35 -2.19
C LEU A 108 7.72 -21.33 -1.01
N MET A 109 8.76 -22.19 -0.98
CA MET A 109 8.99 -23.07 0.16
C MET A 109 9.16 -22.30 1.47
N ALA A 110 9.95 -21.20 1.45
CA ALA A 110 10.10 -20.34 2.60
C ALA A 110 8.76 -19.66 2.99
N SER A 111 7.95 -19.22 2.04
CA SER A 111 6.61 -18.68 2.31
C SER A 111 5.71 -19.69 2.99
N LEU A 112 5.67 -20.91 2.49
CA LEU A 112 4.77 -21.97 2.96
C LEU A 112 5.17 -22.50 4.35
N PHE A 113 6.44 -22.81 4.54
CA PHE A 113 6.91 -23.49 5.76
C PHE A 113 7.43 -22.53 6.81
N MET A 114 8.05 -21.41 6.39
CA MET A 114 8.72 -20.47 7.29
C MET A 114 7.92 -19.18 7.48
N GLY A 115 6.73 -19.07 6.87
CA GLY A 115 5.80 -17.95 7.02
C GLY A 115 6.12 -16.71 6.17
N HIS A 116 7.28 -16.67 5.51
CA HIS A 116 7.62 -15.57 4.62
C HIS A 116 8.70 -15.95 3.60
N GLY A 117 8.48 -15.60 2.32
CA GLY A 117 9.38 -15.94 1.22
C GLY A 117 10.79 -15.35 1.34
N GLN A 118 10.96 -14.20 1.99
CA GLN A 118 12.27 -13.61 2.23
C GLN A 118 13.20 -14.44 3.13
N ASN A 119 12.68 -15.47 3.80
CA ASN A 119 13.51 -16.42 4.54
C ASN A 119 14.21 -17.46 3.64
N TYR A 120 14.09 -17.36 2.31
CA TYR A 120 14.71 -18.31 1.39
C TYR A 120 16.23 -18.42 1.56
N ASP A 121 16.92 -17.33 1.92
CA ASP A 121 18.36 -17.30 2.21
C ASP A 121 18.73 -18.22 3.40
N LYS A 122 17.87 -18.25 4.43
CA LYS A 122 18.05 -19.16 5.59
C LYS A 122 17.77 -20.60 5.22
N LEU A 123 16.82 -20.82 4.28
CA LEU A 123 16.53 -22.13 3.74
C LEU A 123 17.71 -22.65 2.93
N GLU A 124 18.31 -21.83 2.05
CA GLU A 124 19.54 -22.16 1.31
C GLU A 124 20.70 -22.50 2.27
N GLN A 125 20.93 -21.66 3.30
CA GLN A 125 21.98 -21.91 4.29
C GLN A 125 21.80 -23.23 5.06
N ALA A 126 20.56 -23.67 5.26
CA ALA A 126 20.26 -24.96 5.88
C ALA A 126 20.43 -26.14 4.90
N ASN A 127 20.59 -25.87 3.60
CA ASN A 127 20.70 -26.87 2.53
C ASN A 127 21.92 -26.60 1.63
N PRO A 128 23.14 -26.56 2.18
CA PRO A 128 24.35 -26.32 1.38
C PRO A 128 24.54 -27.44 0.37
N GLY A 129 24.64 -27.08 -0.91
CA GLY A 129 24.84 -28.02 -2.02
C GLY A 129 23.58 -28.38 -2.80
N ASN A 130 22.41 -27.89 -2.41
CA ASN A 130 21.24 -27.97 -3.27
C ASN A 130 21.40 -27.03 -4.48
N SER A 131 20.91 -27.48 -5.62
CA SER A 131 21.06 -26.78 -6.92
C SER A 131 20.13 -25.57 -6.96
N GLU A 132 20.58 -24.46 -7.56
CA GLU A 132 19.73 -23.28 -7.88
C GLU A 132 18.52 -23.64 -8.76
N LYS A 133 18.57 -24.77 -9.45
CA LYS A 133 17.48 -25.28 -10.29
C LYS A 133 16.88 -26.52 -9.65
N LEU A 134 15.70 -26.37 -9.07
CA LEU A 134 14.95 -27.47 -8.44
C LEU A 134 14.64 -28.58 -9.43
N LYS A 135 14.72 -29.83 -8.97
CA LYS A 135 14.31 -31.02 -9.71
C LYS A 135 13.29 -31.80 -8.89
N ALA A 136 12.37 -32.44 -9.57
CA ALA A 136 11.42 -33.34 -8.89
C ALA A 136 12.17 -34.44 -8.10
N GLY A 137 11.81 -34.56 -6.83
CA GLY A 137 12.46 -35.52 -5.91
C GLY A 137 13.62 -34.93 -5.09
N ASP A 138 14.08 -33.72 -5.35
CA ASP A 138 15.08 -33.06 -4.51
C ASP A 138 14.55 -32.92 -3.07
N LEU A 139 15.45 -33.14 -2.11
CA LEU A 139 15.11 -33.05 -0.69
C LEU A 139 15.63 -31.76 -0.08
N TRP A 140 14.72 -31.02 0.52
CA TRP A 140 15.04 -29.78 1.24
C TRP A 140 14.74 -29.96 2.73
N ARG A 141 15.74 -29.68 3.56
CA ARG A 141 15.61 -29.71 5.02
C ARG A 141 15.19 -28.37 5.54
N ILE A 142 14.13 -28.33 6.30
CA ILE A 142 13.61 -27.14 6.94
C ILE A 142 13.69 -27.35 8.46
N PRO A 143 14.77 -26.93 9.11
CA PRO A 143 14.94 -27.08 10.55
C PRO A 143 13.77 -26.50 11.33
N GLN A 144 13.37 -27.14 12.43
CA GLN A 144 12.23 -26.68 13.25
C GLN A 144 12.36 -25.22 13.67
N ARG A 145 13.57 -24.75 14.00
CA ARG A 145 13.82 -23.33 14.35
C ARG A 145 13.47 -22.35 13.22
N LEU A 146 13.38 -22.81 11.98
CA LEU A 146 13.04 -22.00 10.81
C LEU A 146 11.56 -22.10 10.42
N LEU A 147 10.82 -23.10 10.90
CA LEU A 147 9.39 -23.20 10.68
C LEU A 147 8.67 -21.98 11.27
N SER A 148 7.55 -21.59 10.68
CA SER A 148 6.68 -20.57 11.27
C SER A 148 6.16 -21.02 12.64
N PRO A 149 5.86 -20.10 13.57
CA PRO A 149 5.33 -20.44 14.89
C PRO A 149 4.07 -21.33 14.82
N GLU A 150 3.23 -21.12 13.83
CA GLU A 150 2.00 -21.89 13.61
C GLU A 150 2.29 -23.34 13.22
N LEU A 151 3.46 -23.63 12.65
CA LEU A 151 3.91 -24.98 12.32
C LEU A 151 4.80 -25.61 13.40
N GLY A 152 4.82 -24.98 14.59
CA GLY A 152 5.58 -25.48 15.76
C GLY A 152 7.05 -25.08 15.74
N GLY A 153 7.43 -24.13 14.91
CA GLY A 153 8.77 -23.57 14.89
C GLY A 153 9.02 -22.59 16.04
N SER A 154 10.27 -22.42 16.41
CA SER A 154 10.73 -21.32 17.26
C SER A 154 11.20 -20.12 16.41
N GLY A 155 11.04 -20.23 15.11
CA GLY A 155 11.32 -19.13 14.19
C GLY A 155 10.47 -17.93 14.61
N THR A 156 11.11 -16.87 15.03
CA THR A 156 10.48 -15.57 15.03
C THR A 156 9.96 -15.41 13.60
N PRO A 157 8.65 -15.13 13.38
CA PRO A 157 8.25 -14.62 12.08
C PRO A 157 9.30 -13.58 11.72
N PRO A 158 9.80 -13.52 10.50
CA PRO A 158 10.65 -12.40 10.17
C PRO A 158 9.87 -11.19 10.68
N ALA A 159 10.49 -10.41 11.55
CA ALA A 159 10.00 -9.08 11.82
C ALA A 159 9.67 -8.56 10.43
N HIS A 160 8.39 -8.26 10.19
CA HIS A 160 7.92 -7.79 8.90
C HIS A 160 8.91 -6.74 8.43
N GLY A 161 9.71 -7.06 7.44
CA GLY A 161 10.76 -6.18 7.00
C GLY A 161 12.15 -6.60 7.45
N GLN A 162 13.10 -6.17 6.67
CA GLN A 162 14.50 -6.08 7.05
C GLN A 162 14.57 -5.29 8.38
N PRO A 163 15.65 -5.35 9.18
CA PRO A 163 15.81 -4.50 10.36
C PRO A 163 15.49 -3.03 10.12
N GLU A 164 15.51 -2.62 8.85
CA GLU A 164 15.13 -1.30 8.36
C GLU A 164 13.62 -1.03 8.40
N ASP A 165 12.72 -2.05 8.43
CA ASP A 165 11.26 -1.83 8.37
C ASP A 165 10.66 -1.39 9.71
N ASP A 166 11.31 -1.68 10.82
CA ASP A 166 10.94 -1.16 12.14
C ASP A 166 11.44 0.27 12.40
N LEU A 167 12.33 0.77 11.54
CA LEU A 167 12.80 2.15 11.63
C LEU A 167 11.69 3.11 11.18
N ASP A 168 11.67 4.30 11.78
CA ASP A 168 10.88 5.40 11.23
C ASP A 168 11.43 5.85 9.86
N ASP A 169 10.66 6.62 9.13
CA ASP A 169 11.05 7.02 7.78
C ASP A 169 12.36 7.83 7.75
N ASP A 170 12.68 8.59 8.80
CA ASP A 170 13.92 9.36 8.91
C ASP A 170 15.14 8.46 9.11
N ALA A 171 15.03 7.47 9.97
CA ALA A 171 16.09 6.48 10.20
C ALA A 171 16.33 5.62 8.94
N LYS A 172 15.25 5.24 8.23
CA LYS A 172 15.37 4.54 6.93
C LYS A 172 16.10 5.37 5.89
N ILE A 173 15.73 6.63 5.76
CA ILE A 173 16.38 7.54 4.81
C ILE A 173 17.87 7.70 5.13
N ALA A 174 18.22 7.85 6.40
CA ALA A 174 19.60 7.93 6.84
C ALA A 174 20.39 6.65 6.50
N ALA A 175 19.81 5.47 6.78
CA ALA A 175 20.41 4.18 6.45
C ALA A 175 20.62 4.01 4.93
N TYR A 176 19.61 4.32 4.11
CA TYR A 176 19.72 4.22 2.66
C TYR A 176 20.70 5.24 2.07
N ARG A 177 20.74 6.46 2.62
CA ARG A 177 21.70 7.48 2.20
C ARG A 177 23.14 7.05 2.44
N ALA A 178 23.41 6.37 3.57
CA ALA A 178 24.73 5.86 3.91
C ALA A 178 25.26 4.79 2.92
N LEU A 179 24.38 4.19 2.11
CA LEU A 179 24.74 3.22 1.07
C LEU A 179 25.18 3.89 -0.25
N LEU A 180 25.02 5.21 -0.39
CA LEU A 180 25.37 5.95 -1.60
C LEU A 180 26.76 6.58 -1.48
N ALA A 181 27.61 6.37 -2.49
CA ALA A 181 28.82 7.14 -2.71
C ALA A 181 28.61 8.05 -3.91
N PHE A 182 29.11 9.30 -3.84
CA PHE A 182 28.93 10.24 -4.94
C PHE A 182 30.22 10.37 -5.75
N ASP A 183 30.08 10.38 -7.08
CA ASP A 183 31.19 10.47 -8.02
C ASP A 183 30.72 11.17 -9.32
N GLU A 184 31.64 11.41 -10.25
CA GLU A 184 31.38 12.06 -11.52
C GLU A 184 32.09 11.32 -12.66
N ASP A 185 31.38 11.14 -13.77
CA ASP A 185 31.95 10.60 -15.01
C ASP A 185 31.59 11.51 -16.19
N LYS A 186 31.93 11.09 -17.42
CA LYS A 186 31.65 11.85 -18.64
C LYS A 186 30.17 12.21 -18.82
N ASP A 187 29.28 11.42 -18.23
CA ASP A 187 27.81 11.61 -18.28
C ASP A 187 27.29 12.44 -17.10
N GLY A 188 28.20 12.99 -16.27
CA GLY A 188 27.94 13.88 -15.14
C GLY A 188 27.86 13.17 -13.79
N LYS A 189 27.47 13.92 -12.73
CA LYS A 189 27.43 13.44 -11.35
C LYS A 189 26.44 12.32 -11.15
N PHE A 190 26.83 11.31 -10.37
CA PHE A 190 26.00 10.17 -10.03
C PHE A 190 26.20 9.71 -8.58
N ALA A 191 25.19 9.00 -8.04
CA ALA A 191 25.34 8.21 -6.85
C ALA A 191 25.68 6.77 -7.25
N ALA A 192 26.75 6.26 -6.71
CA ALA A 192 27.19 4.87 -6.86
C ALA A 192 26.51 4.03 -5.77
N TYR A 193 25.77 3.02 -6.18
CA TYR A 193 25.13 2.05 -5.29
C TYR A 193 25.54 0.63 -5.67
N ARG A 194 25.93 -0.20 -4.70
CA ARG A 194 26.20 -1.62 -4.95
C ARG A 194 24.96 -2.45 -4.63
N LEU A 195 24.40 -3.08 -5.67
CA LEU A 195 23.20 -3.91 -5.52
C LEU A 195 23.48 -5.07 -4.55
N ARG A 196 22.64 -5.23 -3.55
CA ARG A 196 22.76 -6.31 -2.56
C ARG A 196 22.01 -7.56 -3.02
N LYS A 197 22.35 -8.74 -2.46
CA LYS A 197 21.63 -9.99 -2.75
C LYS A 197 20.13 -9.83 -2.43
N GLY A 198 19.28 -10.25 -3.33
CA GLY A 198 17.82 -10.17 -3.21
C GLY A 198 17.19 -8.82 -3.54
N GLU A 199 17.98 -7.81 -3.93
CA GLU A 199 17.48 -6.52 -4.39
C GLU A 199 17.25 -6.50 -5.89
N ALA A 200 16.21 -5.78 -6.32
CA ALA A 200 15.89 -5.56 -7.72
C ALA A 200 16.08 -4.09 -8.11
N LEU A 201 16.47 -3.82 -9.36
CA LEU A 201 16.71 -2.47 -9.87
C LEU A 201 15.48 -1.57 -9.71
N TYR A 202 14.28 -2.08 -9.98
CA TYR A 202 13.02 -1.33 -9.90
C TYR A 202 12.69 -0.87 -8.47
N SER A 203 12.59 -1.81 -7.53
CA SER A 203 12.16 -1.54 -6.15
C SER A 203 13.26 -0.95 -5.29
N SER A 204 14.46 -1.54 -5.34
CA SER A 204 15.56 -1.23 -4.43
C SER A 204 16.44 -0.07 -4.90
N VAL A 205 16.32 0.33 -6.17
CA VAL A 205 17.06 1.48 -6.70
C VAL A 205 16.13 2.58 -7.15
N VAL A 206 15.31 2.34 -8.18
CA VAL A 206 14.48 3.41 -8.76
C VAL A 206 13.45 3.93 -7.75
N ILE A 207 12.60 3.06 -7.21
CA ILE A 207 11.50 3.45 -6.29
C ILE A 207 12.05 3.96 -4.96
N ARG A 208 13.16 3.40 -4.47
CA ARG A 208 13.78 3.78 -3.20
C ARG A 208 14.43 5.16 -3.25
N TYR A 209 15.24 5.42 -4.27
CA TYR A 209 16.09 6.61 -4.32
C TYR A 209 15.52 7.77 -5.15
N THR A 210 14.41 7.55 -5.86
CA THR A 210 13.78 8.59 -6.66
C THR A 210 12.32 8.79 -6.27
N ASP A 211 11.66 9.79 -6.86
CA ASP A 211 10.23 10.01 -6.65
C ASP A 211 9.36 9.25 -7.67
N ARG A 212 9.97 8.38 -8.50
CA ARG A 212 9.29 7.59 -9.51
C ARG A 212 8.60 6.38 -8.89
N VAL A 213 7.31 6.26 -9.11
CA VAL A 213 6.48 5.11 -8.72
C VAL A 213 5.54 4.68 -9.85
N ASP A 214 5.26 5.56 -10.82
CA ASP A 214 4.52 5.23 -12.04
C ASP A 214 5.27 4.18 -12.86
N ALA A 215 4.53 3.20 -13.43
CA ALA A 215 5.15 2.06 -14.10
C ALA A 215 6.01 2.47 -15.31
N ARG A 216 5.56 3.46 -16.11
CA ARG A 216 6.31 3.93 -17.29
C ARG A 216 7.60 4.64 -16.87
N ASP A 217 7.50 5.52 -15.87
CA ASP A 217 8.66 6.29 -15.39
C ASP A 217 9.68 5.38 -14.68
N VAL A 218 9.21 4.35 -13.94
CA VAL A 218 10.09 3.37 -13.29
C VAL A 218 10.82 2.53 -14.33
N ASN A 219 10.12 1.98 -15.32
CA ASN A 219 10.73 1.15 -16.36
C ASN A 219 11.71 1.97 -17.22
N ALA A 220 11.29 3.12 -17.72
CA ALA A 220 12.14 3.97 -18.55
C ALA A 220 13.42 4.41 -17.82
N PHE A 221 13.31 4.74 -16.54
CA PHE A 221 14.47 5.14 -15.75
C PHE A 221 15.35 3.96 -15.35
N ALA A 222 14.78 2.78 -15.13
CA ALA A 222 15.57 1.56 -14.93
C ALA A 222 16.43 1.22 -16.16
N ASP A 223 15.88 1.37 -17.36
CA ASP A 223 16.62 1.19 -18.61
C ASP A 223 17.76 2.23 -18.77
N GLU A 224 17.50 3.51 -18.40
CA GLU A 224 18.54 4.56 -18.39
C GLU A 224 19.69 4.20 -17.44
N ILE A 225 19.35 3.79 -16.20
CA ILE A 225 20.34 3.37 -15.20
C ILE A 225 21.10 2.13 -15.64
N ALA A 226 20.42 1.13 -16.19
CA ALA A 226 21.04 -0.11 -16.67
C ALA A 226 22.09 0.19 -17.75
N LYS A 227 21.71 0.97 -18.77
CA LYS A 227 22.63 1.41 -19.82
C LYS A 227 23.83 2.17 -19.27
N ARG A 228 23.62 3.11 -18.34
CA ARG A 228 24.70 3.89 -17.72
C ARG A 228 25.64 3.03 -16.86
N SER A 229 25.12 1.95 -16.29
CA SER A 229 25.84 1.02 -15.42
C SER A 229 26.50 -0.15 -16.19
N GLY A 230 26.31 -0.24 -17.52
CA GLY A 230 26.84 -1.34 -18.34
C GLY A 230 26.11 -2.68 -18.06
N ILE A 231 24.81 -2.63 -17.79
CA ILE A 231 23.96 -3.79 -17.51
C ILE A 231 23.16 -4.12 -18.77
N ASP A 232 23.37 -5.32 -19.32
CA ASP A 232 22.70 -5.78 -20.54
C ASP A 232 21.32 -6.39 -20.25
N ASP A 233 21.11 -7.06 -19.11
CA ASP A 233 19.84 -7.65 -18.71
C ASP A 233 19.47 -7.28 -17.26
N VAL A 234 18.42 -6.47 -17.13
CA VAL A 234 17.89 -6.01 -15.83
C VAL A 234 17.27 -7.13 -14.98
N ARG A 235 17.02 -8.31 -15.57
CA ARG A 235 16.41 -9.45 -14.89
C ARG A 235 17.45 -10.36 -14.23
N SER A 236 18.73 -10.21 -14.56
CA SER A 236 19.82 -11.07 -14.09
C SER A 236 21.04 -10.29 -13.59
N ILE A 237 20.78 -9.24 -12.78
CA ILE A 237 21.86 -8.40 -12.24
C ILE A 237 22.50 -9.11 -11.05
N GLN A 238 23.83 -9.32 -11.12
CA GLN A 238 24.56 -9.99 -10.04
C GLN A 238 24.67 -9.09 -8.78
N PRO A 239 24.58 -9.66 -7.58
CA PRO A 239 24.89 -8.93 -6.34
C PRO A 239 26.30 -8.31 -6.40
N GLY A 240 26.47 -7.11 -5.88
CA GLY A 240 27.71 -6.35 -5.93
C GLY A 240 27.87 -5.49 -7.18
N THR A 241 27.03 -5.64 -8.21
CA THR A 241 27.05 -4.80 -9.40
C THR A 241 26.91 -3.33 -9.01
N LEU A 242 27.79 -2.49 -9.56
CA LEU A 242 27.78 -1.06 -9.35
C LEU A 242 26.67 -0.41 -10.19
N ILE A 243 25.72 0.19 -9.54
CA ILE A 243 24.62 0.93 -10.15
C ILE A 243 24.95 2.43 -10.10
N LYS A 244 24.92 3.11 -11.24
CA LYS A 244 25.17 4.55 -11.36
C LYS A 244 23.85 5.32 -11.50
N ILE A 245 23.39 5.91 -10.41
CA ILE A 245 22.13 6.67 -10.39
C ILE A 245 22.45 8.15 -10.69
N PRO A 246 21.94 8.75 -11.79
CA PRO A 246 22.16 10.17 -12.06
C PRO A 246 21.77 11.04 -10.87
N ALA A 247 22.68 11.87 -10.34
CA ALA A 247 22.44 12.65 -9.13
C ALA A 247 21.20 13.54 -9.24
N LYS A 248 20.96 14.15 -10.42
CA LYS A 248 19.77 14.98 -10.69
C LYS A 248 18.43 14.26 -10.55
N ALA A 249 18.43 12.92 -10.63
CA ALA A 249 17.22 12.09 -10.56
C ALA A 249 16.90 11.61 -9.15
N LEU A 250 17.83 11.76 -8.21
CA LEU A 250 17.60 11.41 -6.81
C LEU A 250 16.53 12.31 -6.19
N SER A 251 15.69 11.75 -5.36
CA SER A 251 14.77 12.54 -4.53
C SER A 251 15.53 13.36 -3.48
N ALA A 252 14.92 14.42 -3.00
CA ALA A 252 15.56 15.43 -2.17
C ALA A 252 16.41 14.88 -1.01
N PRO A 253 15.96 13.90 -0.20
CA PRO A 253 16.75 13.39 0.92
C PRO A 253 18.00 12.60 0.51
N PHE A 254 18.10 12.18 -0.75
CA PHE A 254 19.25 11.42 -1.29
C PHE A 254 20.17 12.24 -2.17
N GLN A 255 19.92 13.53 -2.33
CA GLN A 255 20.76 14.43 -3.10
C GLN A 255 22.15 14.61 -2.46
N PRO A 256 23.20 14.93 -3.26
CA PRO A 256 24.53 15.27 -2.73
C PRO A 256 24.50 16.42 -1.72
N GLU A 257 25.47 16.42 -0.81
CA GLU A 257 25.66 17.52 0.14
C GLU A 257 25.79 18.87 -0.57
N GLY A 258 25.23 19.91 0.05
CA GLY A 258 25.26 21.27 -0.46
C GLY A 258 24.23 21.57 -1.57
N THR A 259 23.40 20.60 -1.98
CA THR A 259 22.34 20.88 -2.95
C THR A 259 21.14 21.58 -2.30
N VAL A 260 20.50 22.46 -3.07
CA VAL A 260 19.28 23.20 -2.62
C VAL A 260 18.16 22.22 -2.21
N ALA A 261 18.00 21.12 -2.93
CA ALA A 261 16.95 20.15 -2.64
C ALA A 261 17.17 19.42 -1.31
N LEU A 262 18.40 18.98 -1.01
CA LEU A 262 18.73 18.38 0.27
C LEU A 262 18.54 19.35 1.43
N LYS A 263 19.03 20.58 1.26
CA LYS A 263 18.85 21.62 2.29
C LYS A 263 17.38 21.88 2.56
N ALA A 264 16.55 22.01 1.53
CA ALA A 264 15.11 22.21 1.70
C ALA A 264 14.43 21.04 2.44
N ASP A 265 14.87 19.78 2.20
CA ASP A 265 14.37 18.61 2.94
C ASP A 265 14.82 18.65 4.41
N GLN A 266 16.07 19.02 4.69
CA GLN A 266 16.58 19.18 6.06
C GLN A 266 15.86 20.28 6.82
N ASP A 267 15.66 21.44 6.20
CA ASP A 267 14.92 22.57 6.77
C ASP A 267 13.45 22.17 7.07
N MET A 268 12.82 21.40 6.19
CA MET A 268 11.47 20.89 6.42
C MET A 268 11.40 19.89 7.57
N ARG A 269 12.38 19.00 7.72
CA ARG A 269 12.45 18.09 8.88
C ARG A 269 12.59 18.86 10.19
N GLU A 270 13.36 19.94 10.19
CA GLU A 270 13.45 20.81 11.36
C GLU A 270 12.12 21.52 11.66
N GLU A 271 11.42 22.04 10.64
CA GLU A 271 10.09 22.62 10.80
C GLU A 271 9.09 21.60 11.39
N VAL A 272 9.14 20.32 10.92
CA VAL A 272 8.32 19.23 11.47
C VAL A 272 8.60 19.02 12.96
N ARG A 273 9.87 18.97 13.37
CA ARG A 273 10.26 18.81 14.79
C ARG A 273 9.78 19.96 15.66
N GLN A 274 9.79 21.19 15.12
CA GLN A 274 9.35 22.39 15.85
C GLN A 274 7.83 22.58 15.86
N THR A 275 7.11 21.90 14.93
CA THR A 275 5.67 22.05 14.78
C THR A 275 4.92 21.40 15.93
N ARG A 276 4.12 22.19 16.65
CA ARG A 276 3.30 21.70 17.75
C ARG A 276 2.00 21.09 17.25
N ARG A 277 1.64 19.94 17.78
CA ARG A 277 0.33 19.33 17.56
C ARG A 277 -0.75 20.11 18.29
N VAL A 278 -1.96 20.09 17.75
CA VAL A 278 -3.13 20.72 18.34
C VAL A 278 -3.94 19.66 19.08
N ASP A 279 -4.30 19.96 20.32
CA ASP A 279 -5.13 19.07 21.12
C ASP A 279 -6.62 19.35 20.87
N ALA A 280 -7.35 18.36 20.41
CA ALA A 280 -8.81 18.37 20.30
C ALA A 280 -9.51 17.53 21.38
N GLY A 281 -8.72 17.00 22.33
CA GLY A 281 -9.21 16.12 23.39
C GLY A 281 -9.59 14.71 22.90
N PRO A 282 -9.97 13.83 23.84
CA PRO A 282 -10.21 12.41 23.54
C PRO A 282 -11.38 12.17 22.59
N LYS A 283 -12.36 13.08 22.57
CA LYS A 283 -13.54 13.03 21.69
C LYS A 283 -13.40 13.88 20.44
N LEU A 284 -12.22 14.48 20.18
CA LEU A 284 -11.96 15.33 19.01
C LEU A 284 -12.89 16.55 18.90
N GLY A 285 -13.23 17.15 20.03
CA GLY A 285 -14.16 18.29 20.10
C GLY A 285 -13.64 19.50 19.32
N GLY A 286 -14.50 20.09 18.48
CA GLY A 286 -14.20 21.23 17.63
C GLY A 286 -13.33 20.91 16.41
N LEU A 287 -12.94 19.64 16.18
CA LEU A 287 -12.25 19.24 14.95
C LEU A 287 -13.22 19.24 13.77
N ARG A 288 -12.82 19.85 12.66
CA ARG A 288 -13.53 19.82 11.38
C ARG A 288 -12.80 18.90 10.42
N VAL A 289 -13.45 17.80 10.04
CA VAL A 289 -12.91 16.82 9.09
C VAL A 289 -13.69 16.88 7.79
N VAL A 290 -12.99 17.02 6.67
CA VAL A 290 -13.57 16.86 5.34
C VAL A 290 -12.93 15.63 4.71
N LEU A 291 -13.75 14.65 4.39
CA LEU A 291 -13.38 13.43 3.71
C LEU A 291 -13.70 13.53 2.22
N ASP A 292 -12.75 13.19 1.40
CA ASP A 292 -12.88 13.15 -0.04
C ASP A 292 -12.59 11.72 -0.52
N ALA A 293 -13.51 11.11 -1.25
CA ALA A 293 -13.24 9.87 -1.95
C ALA A 293 -12.87 10.22 -3.40
N GLY A 294 -11.69 9.85 -3.84
CA GLY A 294 -11.22 10.13 -5.20
C GLY A 294 -12.18 9.61 -6.26
N HIS A 295 -12.25 10.31 -7.38
CA HIS A 295 -13.06 9.89 -8.53
C HIS A 295 -14.58 9.78 -8.22
N GLY A 296 -15.32 8.98 -8.98
CA GLY A 296 -16.75 8.70 -8.76
C GLY A 296 -17.62 8.91 -10.00
N GLY A 297 -18.76 8.28 -10.04
CA GLY A 297 -19.67 8.33 -11.18
C GLY A 297 -19.06 7.67 -12.41
N ILE A 298 -19.01 8.39 -13.53
CA ILE A 298 -18.35 7.92 -14.77
C ILE A 298 -16.82 7.98 -14.67
N ASP A 299 -16.29 8.88 -13.87
CA ASP A 299 -14.85 8.94 -13.55
C ASP A 299 -14.54 7.88 -12.50
N ARG A 300 -14.24 6.68 -12.94
CA ARG A 300 -13.98 5.56 -12.04
C ARG A 300 -12.54 5.51 -11.52
N GLY A 301 -11.68 6.42 -11.98
CA GLY A 301 -10.27 6.45 -11.60
C GLY A 301 -9.44 5.33 -12.23
N ALA A 302 -8.37 4.96 -11.57
CA ALA A 302 -7.50 3.88 -12.00
C ALA A 302 -8.22 2.52 -11.97
N SER A 303 -7.77 1.61 -12.82
CA SER A 303 -8.26 0.22 -12.82
C SER A 303 -7.12 -0.76 -13.10
N ALA A 304 -7.07 -1.82 -12.34
CA ALA A 304 -6.23 -2.99 -12.57
C ALA A 304 -6.82 -4.19 -11.83
N ASN A 305 -6.42 -5.40 -12.19
CA ASN A 305 -6.88 -6.62 -11.52
C ASN A 305 -8.41 -6.70 -11.38
N SER A 306 -9.15 -6.23 -12.39
CA SER A 306 -10.63 -6.23 -12.44
C SER A 306 -11.30 -5.43 -11.32
N ILE A 307 -10.62 -4.43 -10.76
CA ILE A 307 -11.19 -3.50 -9.79
C ILE A 307 -11.04 -2.05 -10.26
N TRP A 308 -11.89 -1.19 -9.76
CA TRP A 308 -11.89 0.24 -10.02
C TRP A 308 -11.67 1.01 -8.72
N GLU A 309 -10.81 1.99 -8.76
CA GLU A 309 -10.42 2.82 -7.63
C GLU A 309 -11.62 3.39 -6.87
N SER A 310 -12.52 4.09 -7.57
CA SER A 310 -13.64 4.80 -6.96
C SER A 310 -14.55 3.92 -6.10
N ASP A 311 -14.69 2.63 -6.46
CA ASP A 311 -15.60 1.73 -5.77
C ASP A 311 -15.13 1.47 -4.32
N PHE A 312 -13.82 1.29 -4.15
CA PHE A 312 -13.22 0.90 -2.86
C PHE A 312 -12.91 2.11 -1.98
N VAL A 313 -12.39 3.20 -2.56
CA VAL A 313 -12.05 4.41 -1.78
C VAL A 313 -13.29 5.09 -1.23
N TYR A 314 -14.44 4.99 -1.94
CA TYR A 314 -15.71 5.49 -1.43
C TYR A 314 -16.17 4.70 -0.19
N ASP A 315 -16.12 3.37 -0.21
CA ASP A 315 -16.49 2.53 0.93
C ASP A 315 -15.58 2.81 2.13
N ILE A 316 -14.26 2.93 1.93
CA ILE A 316 -13.32 3.28 2.99
C ILE A 316 -13.67 4.65 3.59
N SER A 317 -13.92 5.65 2.75
CA SER A 317 -14.34 6.99 3.20
C SER A 317 -15.63 6.96 4.02
N CYS A 318 -16.63 6.17 3.60
CA CYS A 318 -17.87 5.98 4.34
C CYS A 318 -17.64 5.30 5.70
N ARG A 319 -16.74 4.31 5.79
CA ARG A 319 -16.37 3.65 7.06
C ARG A 319 -15.69 4.62 8.01
N VAL A 320 -14.72 5.39 7.53
CA VAL A 320 -14.05 6.44 8.33
C VAL A 320 -15.07 7.47 8.83
N LYS A 321 -15.97 7.95 7.94
CA LYS A 321 -17.03 8.88 8.30
C LYS A 321 -17.88 8.33 9.42
N ARG A 322 -18.39 7.11 9.28
CA ARG A 322 -19.24 6.46 10.29
C ARG A 322 -18.55 6.38 11.64
N ILE A 323 -17.32 5.88 11.71
CA ILE A 323 -16.59 5.73 12.98
C ILE A 323 -16.36 7.10 13.64
N LEU A 324 -16.02 8.12 12.86
CA LEU A 324 -15.84 9.47 13.40
C LEU A 324 -17.14 10.05 13.98
N GLU A 325 -18.27 9.86 13.29
CA GLU A 325 -19.58 10.37 13.72
C GLU A 325 -20.16 9.61 14.92
N GLU A 326 -19.93 8.28 15.00
CA GLU A 326 -20.42 7.45 16.10
C GLU A 326 -19.56 7.60 17.37
N ASP A 327 -18.24 7.73 17.22
CA ASP A 327 -17.29 7.60 18.33
C ASP A 327 -16.67 8.94 18.78
N THR A 328 -16.93 10.06 18.09
CA THR A 328 -16.29 11.35 18.36
C THR A 328 -17.25 12.53 18.24
N ASP A 329 -16.81 13.70 18.74
CA ASP A 329 -17.53 14.96 18.61
C ASP A 329 -16.99 15.79 17.42
N ALA A 330 -16.23 15.19 16.51
CA ALA A 330 -15.73 15.83 15.31
C ALA A 330 -16.88 16.14 14.34
N GLN A 331 -16.79 17.30 13.69
CA GLN A 331 -17.73 17.64 12.61
C GLN A 331 -17.19 17.09 11.29
N VAL A 332 -17.88 16.08 10.76
CA VAL A 332 -17.46 15.37 9.55
C VAL A 332 -18.32 15.78 8.36
N SER A 333 -17.68 16.10 7.25
CA SER A 333 -18.31 16.37 5.95
C SER A 333 -17.65 15.53 4.86
N SER A 334 -18.39 15.20 3.82
CA SER A 334 -17.85 14.53 2.63
C SER A 334 -17.94 15.45 1.43
N THR A 335 -17.03 15.32 0.47
CA THR A 335 -17.08 16.08 -0.79
C THR A 335 -18.00 15.44 -1.82
N ILE A 336 -18.16 14.12 -1.77
CA ILE A 336 -18.87 13.34 -2.78
C ILE A 336 -19.91 12.41 -2.13
N ARG A 337 -20.95 12.11 -2.90
CA ARG A 337 -21.98 11.13 -2.56
C ARG A 337 -22.49 10.41 -3.82
N TYR A 338 -22.84 9.15 -3.69
CA TYR A 338 -23.61 8.42 -4.71
C TYR A 338 -25.11 8.52 -4.39
N PRO A 339 -25.92 9.17 -5.24
CA PRO A 339 -27.38 9.19 -5.08
C PRO A 339 -27.93 7.77 -5.03
N GLY A 340 -28.93 7.52 -4.19
CA GLY A 340 -29.54 6.19 -3.99
C GLY A 340 -28.77 5.25 -3.05
N ILE A 341 -27.44 5.37 -2.95
CA ILE A 341 -26.63 4.60 -2.00
C ILE A 341 -26.41 5.40 -0.71
N GLY A 342 -26.22 6.70 -0.82
CA GLY A 342 -25.84 7.57 0.30
C GLY A 342 -24.48 7.20 0.85
N PHE A 343 -24.34 7.20 2.18
CA PHE A 343 -23.11 6.81 2.90
C PHE A 343 -23.19 5.39 3.49
N LYS A 344 -24.01 4.52 2.91
CA LYS A 344 -24.10 3.13 3.34
C LYS A 344 -22.82 2.38 3.04
N LEU A 345 -22.40 1.56 4.00
CA LEU A 345 -21.27 0.66 3.82
C LEU A 345 -21.66 -0.49 2.90
N ARG A 346 -20.70 -0.97 2.13
CA ARG A 346 -20.89 -2.11 1.27
C ARG A 346 -19.74 -3.08 1.41
N ASP A 347 -20.09 -4.31 1.74
CA ASP A 347 -19.14 -5.41 1.75
C ASP A 347 -19.02 -6.02 0.37
N ASP A 348 -20.13 -6.04 -0.38
CA ASP A 348 -20.21 -6.44 -1.77
C ASP A 348 -19.94 -5.25 -2.71
N ILE A 349 -18.85 -5.28 -3.42
CA ILE A 349 -18.47 -4.29 -4.43
C ILE A 349 -18.47 -4.98 -5.81
N PRO A 350 -18.84 -4.31 -6.93
CA PRO A 350 -18.77 -2.86 -7.19
C PRO A 350 -20.03 -2.07 -6.83
N PHE A 351 -19.86 -0.75 -6.70
CA PHE A 351 -20.98 0.19 -6.66
C PHE A 351 -21.59 0.30 -8.06
N PRO A 352 -22.86 -0.06 -8.25
CA PRO A 352 -23.45 -0.17 -9.60
C PRO A 352 -23.77 1.19 -10.25
N SER A 353 -23.64 2.29 -9.53
CA SER A 353 -24.06 3.61 -10.01
C SER A 353 -23.00 4.27 -10.88
N LYS A 354 -23.40 4.71 -12.07
CA LYS A 354 -22.59 5.57 -12.94
C LYS A 354 -22.69 7.06 -12.60
N LEU A 355 -23.49 7.42 -11.58
CA LEU A 355 -23.72 8.79 -11.15
C LEU A 355 -23.18 8.98 -9.75
N ALA A 356 -22.27 9.93 -9.59
CA ALA A 356 -21.87 10.48 -8.31
C ALA A 356 -22.11 12.00 -8.31
N GLN A 357 -22.18 12.61 -7.14
CA GLN A 357 -22.39 14.04 -6.99
C GLN A 357 -21.38 14.63 -6.04
N ILE A 358 -20.73 15.71 -6.43
CA ILE A 358 -20.02 16.60 -5.50
C ILE A 358 -21.10 17.39 -4.75
N LEU A 359 -20.96 17.45 -3.43
CA LEU A 359 -21.98 18.00 -2.54
C LEU A 359 -21.96 19.55 -2.47
N THR A 360 -21.76 20.19 -3.62
CA THR A 360 -21.93 21.63 -3.82
C THR A 360 -23.42 22.03 -3.76
N THR A 361 -23.70 23.31 -3.87
CA THR A 361 -25.05 23.88 -3.85
C THR A 361 -25.35 24.60 -5.18
N PRO A 362 -26.20 24.06 -6.07
CA PRO A 362 -26.76 22.69 -6.03
C PRO A 362 -25.67 21.61 -6.18
N PRO A 363 -26.00 20.32 -5.87
CA PRO A 363 -25.07 19.23 -6.08
C PRO A 363 -24.64 19.12 -7.55
N PHE A 364 -23.34 18.99 -7.78
CA PHE A 364 -22.76 18.86 -9.13
C PHE A 364 -22.64 17.38 -9.50
N ALA A 365 -23.32 16.97 -10.58
CA ALA A 365 -23.28 15.60 -11.05
C ALA A 365 -21.95 15.28 -11.75
N ILE A 366 -21.38 14.11 -11.46
CA ILE A 366 -20.26 13.51 -12.21
C ILE A 366 -20.86 12.44 -13.13
N ASP A 367 -21.30 12.87 -14.28
CA ASP A 367 -21.93 12.06 -15.33
C ASP A 367 -21.25 12.28 -16.69
N GLY A 368 -21.80 11.69 -17.76
CA GLY A 368 -21.21 11.75 -19.11
C GLY A 368 -21.05 13.15 -19.70
N ASP A 369 -21.80 14.11 -19.20
CA ASP A 369 -21.83 15.48 -19.69
C ASP A 369 -20.88 16.42 -18.91
N SER A 370 -20.30 15.94 -17.80
CA SER A 370 -19.47 16.73 -16.90
C SER A 370 -17.99 16.58 -17.21
N PRO A 371 -17.24 17.68 -17.50
CA PRO A 371 -15.80 17.60 -17.69
C PRO A 371 -15.09 17.13 -16.40
N ASN A 372 -14.31 16.05 -16.46
CA ASN A 372 -13.53 15.55 -15.31
C ASN A 372 -12.66 16.62 -14.66
N ALA A 373 -12.08 17.54 -15.44
CA ALA A 373 -11.30 18.65 -14.93
C ALA A 373 -12.07 19.59 -13.98
N VAL A 374 -13.40 19.71 -14.15
CA VAL A 374 -14.25 20.54 -13.27
C VAL A 374 -14.46 19.83 -11.93
N SER A 375 -14.74 18.53 -11.96
CA SER A 375 -15.00 17.75 -10.73
C SER A 375 -13.82 17.76 -9.76
N VAL A 376 -12.59 17.65 -10.26
CA VAL A 376 -11.36 17.74 -9.46
C VAL A 376 -11.26 19.08 -8.72
N HIS A 377 -11.58 20.17 -9.41
CA HIS A 377 -11.52 21.49 -8.80
C HIS A 377 -12.65 21.74 -7.80
N LEU A 378 -13.86 21.30 -8.07
CA LEU A 378 -14.99 21.50 -7.17
C LEU A 378 -14.80 20.83 -5.80
N ARG A 379 -13.98 19.77 -5.70
CA ARG A 379 -13.67 19.09 -4.43
C ARG A 379 -12.94 20.00 -3.45
N TRP A 380 -11.85 20.65 -3.87
CA TRP A 380 -11.13 21.57 -3.00
C TRP A 380 -11.89 22.88 -2.78
N VAL A 381 -12.65 23.37 -3.78
CA VAL A 381 -13.52 24.56 -3.63
C VAL A 381 -14.57 24.31 -2.55
N LEU A 382 -15.26 23.17 -2.59
CA LEU A 382 -16.22 22.78 -1.55
C LEU A 382 -15.54 22.64 -0.18
N ALA A 383 -14.39 21.99 -0.11
CA ALA A 383 -13.65 21.84 1.14
C ALA A 383 -13.28 23.20 1.75
N ASN A 384 -12.80 24.16 0.93
CA ASN A 384 -12.44 25.50 1.39
C ASN A 384 -13.68 26.27 1.89
N ASP A 385 -14.83 26.16 1.20
CA ASP A 385 -16.10 26.78 1.68
C ASP A 385 -16.50 26.18 3.05
N LEU A 386 -16.39 24.87 3.23
CA LEU A 386 -16.68 24.18 4.49
C LEU A 386 -15.74 24.62 5.64
N PHE A 387 -14.48 24.91 5.36
CA PHE A 387 -13.51 25.37 6.35
C PHE A 387 -13.58 26.87 6.64
N THR A 388 -14.19 27.68 5.78
CA THR A 388 -14.17 29.15 5.87
C THR A 388 -14.59 29.68 7.26
N ALA A 389 -15.60 29.07 7.89
CA ALA A 389 -16.06 29.47 9.22
C ALA A 389 -15.00 29.21 10.32
N PHE A 390 -14.25 28.12 10.20
CA PHE A 390 -13.18 27.75 11.15
C PHE A 390 -11.95 28.64 10.96
N LEU A 391 -11.57 28.90 9.73
CA LEU A 391 -10.44 29.78 9.41
C LEU A 391 -10.65 31.19 9.95
N LYS A 392 -11.86 31.72 9.85
CA LYS A 392 -12.22 33.08 10.33
C LYS A 392 -12.33 33.17 11.85
N LYS A 393 -12.68 32.09 12.55
CA LYS A 393 -12.87 32.08 14.01
C LYS A 393 -11.59 31.76 14.80
N GLY A 394 -10.45 31.65 14.14
CA GLY A 394 -9.18 31.29 14.77
C GLY A 394 -8.99 29.78 15.04
N ASP A 395 -9.97 28.94 14.75
CA ASP A 395 -9.90 27.48 14.92
C ASP A 395 -9.25 26.75 13.74
N ALA A 396 -8.52 27.50 12.90
CA ALA A 396 -7.88 26.99 11.68
C ALA A 396 -7.01 25.75 11.90
N GLN A 397 -6.42 25.65 13.08
CA GLN A 397 -5.57 24.52 13.47
C GLN A 397 -6.34 23.19 13.59
N LYS A 398 -7.66 23.26 13.86
CA LYS A 398 -8.55 22.10 14.00
C LYS A 398 -9.26 21.78 12.69
N THR A 399 -8.55 21.87 11.57
CA THR A 399 -9.05 21.49 10.25
C THR A 399 -8.22 20.35 9.67
N LEU A 400 -8.90 19.30 9.20
CA LEU A 400 -8.29 18.13 8.58
C LEU A 400 -9.02 17.81 7.27
N PHE A 401 -8.25 17.66 6.20
CA PHE A 401 -8.72 17.16 4.92
C PHE A 401 -8.02 15.84 4.58
N ILE A 402 -8.79 14.83 4.20
CA ILE A 402 -8.27 13.53 3.75
C ILE A 402 -8.93 13.17 2.42
N SER A 403 -8.12 12.99 1.39
CA SER A 403 -8.56 12.43 0.10
C SER A 403 -8.09 10.98 -0.01
N PHE A 404 -9.00 10.05 -0.24
CA PHE A 404 -8.70 8.62 -0.42
C PHE A 404 -8.63 8.29 -1.90
N HIS A 405 -7.52 7.67 -2.29
CA HIS A 405 -7.21 7.20 -3.63
C HIS A 405 -6.64 5.78 -3.59
N ALA A 406 -6.53 5.13 -4.75
CA ALA A 406 -5.84 3.87 -4.94
C ALA A 406 -5.26 3.84 -6.35
N ASP A 407 -4.00 4.19 -6.47
CA ASP A 407 -3.35 4.41 -7.77
C ASP A 407 -2.98 3.10 -8.48
N SER A 408 -2.66 3.21 -9.76
CA SER A 408 -2.14 2.13 -10.60
C SER A 408 -0.66 2.42 -10.89
N LEU A 409 0.20 1.93 -10.01
CA LEU A 409 1.65 2.19 -10.03
C LEU A 409 2.42 1.00 -10.61
N HIS A 410 3.75 1.08 -10.59
CA HIS A 410 4.59 -0.08 -10.92
C HIS A 410 4.26 -1.25 -9.96
N PRO A 411 4.14 -2.51 -10.44
CA PRO A 411 3.75 -3.65 -9.59
C PRO A 411 4.64 -3.90 -8.38
N SER A 412 5.92 -3.48 -8.44
CA SER A 412 6.85 -3.56 -7.29
C SER A 412 6.58 -2.51 -6.20
N ALA A 413 5.79 -1.47 -6.47
CA ALA A 413 5.32 -0.53 -5.46
C ALA A 413 4.08 -1.11 -4.80
N ARG A 414 4.08 -1.30 -3.48
CA ARG A 414 2.93 -1.83 -2.75
C ARG A 414 2.76 -1.17 -1.39
N GLY A 415 1.57 -1.33 -0.84
CA GLY A 415 1.20 -0.76 0.45
C GLY A 415 0.81 0.71 0.37
N THR A 416 0.29 1.22 1.47
CA THR A 416 -0.22 2.59 1.56
C THR A 416 0.88 3.63 1.40
N MET A 417 0.61 4.67 0.62
CA MET A 417 1.40 5.90 0.53
C MET A 417 0.57 7.11 0.94
N VAL A 418 1.21 8.10 1.55
CA VAL A 418 0.58 9.35 2.00
C VAL A 418 1.26 10.51 1.31
N TYR A 419 0.51 11.26 0.50
CA TYR A 419 0.99 12.47 -0.14
C TYR A 419 0.60 13.70 0.68
N VAL A 420 1.59 14.54 0.97
CA VAL A 420 1.44 15.82 1.66
C VAL A 420 1.67 16.98 0.68
N PRO A 421 1.14 18.18 0.94
CA PRO A 421 1.33 19.30 0.03
C PRO A 421 2.74 19.87 0.14
N GLY A 422 3.69 19.42 -0.69
CA GLY A 422 5.06 19.96 -0.72
C GLY A 422 5.05 21.49 -0.89
N ALA A 423 5.64 22.22 0.03
CA ALA A 423 5.56 23.69 0.10
C ALA A 423 6.03 24.37 -1.19
N GLY A 424 7.03 23.79 -1.87
CA GLY A 424 7.53 24.28 -3.16
C GLY A 424 6.54 24.16 -4.32
N PHE A 425 5.53 23.29 -4.20
CA PHE A 425 4.51 23.07 -5.23
C PHE A 425 3.19 23.79 -4.95
N VAL A 426 2.98 24.31 -3.74
CA VAL A 426 1.81 25.11 -3.40
C VAL A 426 2.04 26.53 -3.91
N PRO A 427 1.19 27.09 -4.80
CA PRO A 427 1.33 28.45 -5.28
C PRO A 427 1.01 29.46 -4.17
N SER A 428 1.46 30.72 -4.31
CA SER A 428 1.09 31.79 -3.38
C SER A 428 -0.37 32.19 -3.56
N SER A 429 -0.90 32.10 -4.77
CA SER A 429 -2.32 32.29 -5.08
C SER A 429 -2.73 31.43 -6.27
N PHE A 430 -3.98 31.02 -6.27
CA PHE A 430 -4.60 30.34 -7.39
C PHE A 430 -6.07 30.75 -7.49
N SER A 431 -6.54 31.03 -8.69
CA SER A 431 -7.94 31.35 -8.96
C SER A 431 -8.47 30.47 -10.08
N LEU A 432 -9.55 29.77 -9.81
CA LEU A 432 -10.26 29.02 -10.84
C LEU A 432 -11.14 30.01 -11.62
N GLY A 433 -10.88 30.16 -12.94
CA GLY A 433 -11.64 31.07 -13.80
C GLY A 433 -13.16 30.80 -13.77
N ALA A 434 -13.94 31.85 -13.90
CA ALA A 434 -15.41 31.85 -13.74
C ALA A 434 -16.18 30.84 -14.63
N HIS A 435 -15.58 30.39 -15.72
CA HIS A 435 -16.21 29.46 -16.67
C HIS A 435 -16.10 27.96 -16.27
N ARG A 436 -15.32 27.63 -15.23
CA ARG A 436 -15.15 26.24 -14.78
C ARG A 436 -15.97 26.00 -13.51
N GLY A 437 -17.14 25.39 -13.63
CA GLY A 437 -18.05 25.09 -12.52
C GLY A 437 -19.12 26.16 -12.30
N ALA A 438 -19.47 26.91 -13.35
CA ALA A 438 -20.53 27.89 -13.33
C ALA A 438 -21.85 27.30 -12.80
N GLY A 439 -22.46 27.97 -11.82
CA GLY A 439 -23.76 27.63 -11.27
C GLY A 439 -23.77 27.12 -9.83
N VAL A 440 -22.63 26.74 -9.24
CA VAL A 440 -22.60 26.32 -7.84
C VAL A 440 -22.20 27.49 -6.92
N ARG A 441 -22.83 27.57 -5.74
CA ARG A 441 -22.62 28.64 -4.74
C ARG A 441 -21.16 28.76 -4.31
N GLU A 442 -20.51 27.64 -4.09
CA GLU A 442 -19.14 27.52 -3.57
C GLU A 442 -18.12 28.16 -4.50
N MET A 443 -18.36 28.16 -5.82
CA MET A 443 -17.50 28.85 -6.79
C MET A 443 -17.43 30.35 -6.59
N ARG A 444 -18.46 30.96 -6.03
CA ARG A 444 -18.49 32.43 -5.76
C ARG A 444 -17.60 32.81 -4.58
N LYS A 445 -17.33 31.87 -3.67
CA LYS A 445 -16.62 32.12 -2.41
C LYS A 445 -15.28 31.35 -2.30
N GLY A 446 -15.20 30.15 -2.87
CA GLY A 446 -14.11 29.21 -2.65
C GLY A 446 -13.21 28.96 -3.86
N SER A 447 -13.45 29.63 -4.99
CA SER A 447 -12.65 29.44 -6.21
C SER A 447 -11.25 30.09 -6.17
N HIS A 448 -10.89 30.72 -5.05
CA HIS A 448 -9.62 31.41 -4.86
C HIS A 448 -8.93 30.88 -3.61
N ALA A 449 -7.70 30.42 -3.76
CA ALA A 449 -6.86 29.97 -2.66
C ALA A 449 -5.61 30.85 -2.56
N VAL A 450 -5.25 31.26 -1.34
CA VAL A 450 -4.08 32.12 -1.07
C VAL A 450 -3.28 31.52 0.08
N PHE A 451 -1.96 31.46 -0.10
CA PHE A 451 -1.05 30.92 0.90
C PHE A 451 0.16 31.85 1.07
N THR A 452 0.42 32.26 2.29
CA THR A 452 1.69 32.88 2.66
C THR A 452 2.82 31.85 2.64
N PRO A 453 4.09 32.26 2.50
CA PRO A 453 5.23 31.33 2.59
C PRO A 453 5.21 30.50 3.88
N ARG A 454 4.86 31.11 5.02
CA ARG A 454 4.75 30.41 6.30
C ARG A 454 3.62 29.37 6.32
N GLU A 455 2.47 29.67 5.74
CA GLU A 455 1.35 28.71 5.66
C GLU A 455 1.69 27.50 4.79
N LYS A 456 2.47 27.67 3.72
CA LYS A 456 2.95 26.56 2.90
C LYS A 456 3.86 25.62 3.69
N LEU A 457 4.86 26.17 4.39
CA LEU A 457 5.79 25.41 5.21
C LEU A 457 5.06 24.67 6.35
N GLN A 458 4.25 25.42 7.12
CA GLN A 458 3.48 24.83 8.21
C GLN A 458 2.42 23.83 7.74
N GLY A 459 1.82 24.04 6.57
CA GLY A 459 0.87 23.12 5.97
C GLY A 459 1.53 21.79 5.62
N GLU A 460 2.74 21.80 5.03
CA GLU A 460 3.52 20.59 4.78
C GLU A 460 3.93 19.93 6.10
N ALA A 461 4.50 20.68 7.05
CA ALA A 461 4.98 20.12 8.31
C ALA A 461 3.87 19.46 9.13
N ARG A 462 2.69 20.09 9.25
CA ARG A 462 1.52 19.51 9.94
C ARG A 462 1.01 18.25 9.24
N SER A 463 0.97 18.28 7.91
CA SER A 463 0.53 17.15 7.11
C SER A 463 1.50 15.97 7.20
N ARG A 464 2.82 16.22 7.31
CA ARG A 464 3.83 15.18 7.60
C ARG A 464 3.63 14.58 8.97
N LEU A 465 3.46 15.38 10.04
CA LEU A 465 3.17 14.89 11.39
C LEU A 465 1.90 14.05 11.47
N PHE A 466 0.87 14.43 10.72
CA PHE A 466 -0.33 13.63 10.60
C PHE A 466 -0.06 12.32 9.83
N GLY A 467 0.68 12.40 8.73
CA GLY A 467 1.12 11.24 7.96
C GLY A 467 1.90 10.23 8.81
N GLU A 468 2.81 10.69 9.67
CA GLU A 468 3.56 9.83 10.62
C GLU A 468 2.62 9.13 11.61
N ALA A 469 1.66 9.87 12.19
CA ALA A 469 0.67 9.29 13.10
C ALA A 469 -0.20 8.25 12.39
N LEU A 470 -0.59 8.52 11.14
CA LEU A 470 -1.36 7.62 10.29
C LEU A 470 -0.56 6.35 9.93
N VAL A 471 0.65 6.49 9.42
CA VAL A 471 1.56 5.37 9.08
C VAL A 471 1.79 4.49 10.30
N LYS A 472 2.04 5.08 11.48
CA LYS A 472 2.19 4.33 12.72
C LYS A 472 0.91 3.56 13.09
N ALA A 473 -0.26 4.16 12.92
CA ALA A 473 -1.53 3.49 13.21
C ALA A 473 -1.82 2.34 12.23
N LEU A 474 -1.50 2.51 10.94
CA LEU A 474 -1.62 1.47 9.92
C LEU A 474 -0.69 0.27 10.21
N ARG A 475 0.59 0.52 10.53
CA ARG A 475 1.53 -0.53 10.93
C ARG A 475 1.05 -1.30 12.17
N GLN A 476 0.52 -0.60 13.18
CA GLN A 476 -0.06 -1.22 14.38
C GLN A 476 -1.30 -2.08 14.08
N ALA A 477 -2.03 -1.76 13.02
CA ALA A 477 -3.15 -2.55 12.51
C ALA A 477 -2.72 -3.67 11.55
N ARG A 478 -1.40 -3.89 11.38
CA ARG A 478 -0.80 -4.84 10.44
C ARG A 478 -1.20 -4.56 8.98
N ILE A 479 -1.38 -3.30 8.64
CA ILE A 479 -1.62 -2.84 7.28
C ILE A 479 -0.28 -2.42 6.69
N LEU A 480 0.04 -2.95 5.52
CA LEU A 480 1.28 -2.64 4.84
C LEU A 480 1.30 -1.17 4.41
N VAL A 481 2.35 -0.47 4.80
CA VAL A 481 2.70 0.84 4.25
C VAL A 481 3.92 0.70 3.35
N HIS A 482 4.02 1.57 2.37
CA HIS A 482 5.12 1.48 1.40
C HIS A 482 6.49 1.51 2.10
N PRO A 483 7.36 0.51 1.88
CA PRO A 483 8.58 0.32 2.68
C PRO A 483 9.62 1.43 2.49
N ASN A 484 9.68 2.02 1.29
CA ASN A 484 10.65 3.03 0.92
C ASN A 484 10.01 4.43 0.90
N ARG A 485 9.84 5.12 1.99
CA ARG A 485 9.17 6.44 2.05
C ARG A 485 7.66 6.37 1.85
N ALA A 486 6.97 6.02 2.92
CA ALA A 486 5.52 6.00 2.96
C ALA A 486 4.92 7.42 2.83
N ILE A 487 5.62 8.47 3.30
CA ILE A 487 5.19 9.86 3.21
C ILE A 487 5.99 10.58 2.12
N ARG A 488 5.27 11.15 1.14
CA ARG A 488 5.81 11.84 -0.03
C ARG A 488 5.21 13.23 -0.16
N ASN A 489 5.99 14.19 -0.63
CA ASN A 489 5.55 15.57 -0.84
C ASN A 489 5.52 15.98 -2.31
N VAL A 490 5.64 15.02 -3.21
CA VAL A 490 5.64 15.18 -4.66
C VAL A 490 5.19 13.89 -5.33
N ILE A 491 4.49 14.02 -6.45
CA ILE A 491 4.27 12.94 -7.43
C ILE A 491 5.13 13.25 -8.64
N HIS A 492 5.88 12.24 -9.10
CA HIS A 492 6.60 12.27 -10.37
C HIS A 492 5.82 11.41 -11.38
N ARG A 493 5.36 12.03 -12.47
CA ARG A 493 4.66 11.33 -13.56
C ARG A 493 4.91 12.02 -14.88
N ASP A 494 5.22 11.23 -15.92
CA ASP A 494 5.53 11.71 -17.28
C ASP A 494 6.62 12.80 -17.27
N GLY A 495 7.69 12.60 -16.49
CA GLY A 495 8.81 13.53 -16.37
C GLY A 495 8.51 14.84 -15.63
N LYS A 496 7.34 14.96 -14.99
CA LYS A 496 6.93 16.17 -14.26
C LYS A 496 6.70 15.91 -12.79
N ASN A 497 7.10 16.87 -11.97
CA ASN A 497 6.85 16.89 -10.53
C ASN A 497 5.65 17.78 -10.23
N PHE A 498 4.68 17.26 -9.49
CA PHE A 498 3.48 18.00 -9.08
C PHE A 498 2.88 17.44 -7.79
N ILE A 499 1.89 18.13 -7.26
CA ILE A 499 0.97 17.59 -6.24
C ILE A 499 -0.48 17.74 -6.71
N PRO A 500 -1.38 16.82 -6.36
CA PRO A 500 -2.77 16.85 -6.79
C PRO A 500 -3.50 18.14 -6.37
N ALA A 501 -4.37 18.65 -7.23
CA ALA A 501 -5.09 19.90 -7.01
C ALA A 501 -5.89 19.89 -5.70
N VAL A 502 -6.43 18.73 -5.32
CA VAL A 502 -7.28 18.53 -4.14
C VAL A 502 -6.56 18.83 -2.83
N ILE A 503 -5.24 18.64 -2.75
CA ILE A 503 -4.42 19.04 -1.61
C ILE A 503 -3.60 20.31 -1.90
N ARG A 504 -3.33 20.60 -3.18
CA ARG A 504 -2.53 21.75 -3.60
C ARG A 504 -3.19 23.09 -3.31
N TYR A 505 -4.50 23.16 -3.53
CA TYR A 505 -5.30 24.40 -3.39
C TYR A 505 -6.22 24.38 -2.17
N ASN A 506 -6.14 23.36 -1.36
CA ASN A 506 -6.93 23.20 -0.16
C ASN A 506 -6.36 24.06 1.00
N GLU A 507 -7.22 24.77 1.71
CA GLU A 507 -6.83 25.69 2.80
C GLU A 507 -6.86 25.04 4.20
N ALA A 508 -7.25 23.76 4.33
CA ALA A 508 -7.11 23.04 5.59
C ALA A 508 -5.67 23.12 6.11
N ARG A 509 -5.49 23.26 7.40
CA ARG A 509 -4.14 23.36 8.00
C ARG A 509 -3.42 22.03 8.02
N THR A 510 -4.16 20.94 8.06
CA THR A 510 -3.65 19.58 7.89
C THR A 510 -4.40 18.92 6.74
N LYS A 511 -3.69 18.41 5.75
CA LYS A 511 -4.30 17.83 4.55
C LYS A 511 -3.40 16.78 3.92
N VAL A 512 -4.00 15.66 3.56
CA VAL A 512 -3.29 14.55 2.90
C VAL A 512 -4.12 13.95 1.78
N LEU A 513 -3.44 13.36 0.82
CA LEU A 513 -4.01 12.38 -0.10
C LEU A 513 -3.38 11.03 0.25
N ILE A 514 -4.22 10.02 0.40
CA ILE A 514 -3.81 8.66 0.77
C ILE A 514 -4.04 7.75 -0.43
N GLU A 515 -2.97 7.19 -0.96
CA GLU A 515 -3.04 6.02 -1.83
C GLU A 515 -3.14 4.79 -0.94
N VAL A 516 -4.35 4.25 -0.81
CA VAL A 516 -4.65 3.15 0.12
C VAL A 516 -3.87 1.89 -0.25
N ALA A 517 -3.75 1.64 -1.55
CA ALA A 517 -3.15 0.46 -2.13
C ALA A 517 -2.76 0.72 -3.59
N ASN A 518 -1.89 -0.13 -4.15
CA ASN A 518 -1.56 -0.13 -5.56
C ASN A 518 -2.40 -1.19 -6.30
N LEU A 519 -3.31 -0.76 -7.17
CA LEU A 519 -4.22 -1.64 -7.91
C LEU A 519 -3.51 -2.65 -8.83
N THR A 520 -2.31 -2.32 -9.32
CA THR A 520 -1.51 -3.23 -10.15
C THR A 520 -0.78 -4.31 -9.35
N ASN A 521 -0.66 -4.12 -8.04
CA ASN A 521 -0.14 -5.15 -7.16
C ASN A 521 -1.29 -6.07 -6.73
N GLU A 522 -1.15 -7.36 -6.98
CA GLU A 522 -2.23 -8.33 -6.79
C GLU A 522 -2.63 -8.50 -5.32
N GLU A 523 -1.67 -8.44 -4.38
CA GLU A 523 -1.95 -8.56 -2.96
C GLU A 523 -2.68 -7.31 -2.43
N ASP A 524 -2.26 -6.13 -2.87
CA ASP A 524 -2.94 -4.88 -2.55
C ASP A 524 -4.38 -4.88 -3.11
N ALA A 525 -4.56 -5.36 -4.34
CA ALA A 525 -5.88 -5.50 -4.96
C ALA A 525 -6.76 -6.52 -4.21
N ALA A 526 -6.20 -7.63 -3.77
CA ALA A 526 -6.90 -8.63 -2.97
C ALA A 526 -7.34 -8.05 -1.61
N ASN A 527 -6.46 -7.31 -0.93
CA ASN A 527 -6.77 -6.61 0.30
C ASN A 527 -7.94 -5.63 0.14
N LEU A 528 -7.96 -4.84 -0.94
CA LEU A 528 -9.08 -3.91 -1.20
C LEU A 528 -10.42 -4.63 -1.37
N ARG A 529 -10.44 -5.83 -1.96
CA ARG A 529 -11.68 -6.62 -2.08
C ARG A 529 -12.22 -7.11 -0.73
N ASP A 530 -11.33 -7.33 0.24
CA ASP A 530 -11.71 -7.78 1.58
C ASP A 530 -12.38 -6.66 2.38
N ALA A 531 -13.66 -6.85 2.72
CA ALA A 531 -14.42 -5.91 3.55
C ALA A 531 -13.81 -5.75 4.96
N GLY A 532 -13.26 -6.84 5.51
CA GLY A 532 -12.56 -6.84 6.78
C GLY A 532 -11.30 -5.98 6.74
N PHE A 533 -10.53 -6.03 5.65
CA PHE A 533 -9.40 -5.14 5.44
C PHE A 533 -9.84 -3.67 5.40
N ARG A 534 -10.88 -3.34 4.62
CA ARG A 534 -11.37 -1.96 4.52
C ARG A 534 -11.87 -1.43 5.87
N GLN A 535 -12.49 -2.28 6.68
CA GLN A 535 -12.91 -1.93 8.03
C GLN A 535 -11.70 -1.66 8.94
N ARG A 536 -10.73 -2.57 9.00
CA ARG A 536 -9.48 -2.37 9.77
C ARG A 536 -8.71 -1.14 9.31
N TYR A 537 -8.71 -0.88 8.00
CA TYR A 537 -8.10 0.31 7.42
C TYR A 537 -8.76 1.60 7.95
N ALA A 538 -10.08 1.67 7.91
CA ALA A 538 -10.82 2.82 8.41
C ALA A 538 -10.61 3.04 9.92
N GLU A 539 -10.59 1.98 10.71
CA GLU A 539 -10.28 2.04 12.14
C GLU A 539 -8.86 2.57 12.40
N ALA A 540 -7.88 2.11 11.61
CA ALA A 540 -6.51 2.60 11.68
C ALA A 540 -6.40 4.09 11.31
N VAL A 541 -7.12 4.54 10.29
CA VAL A 541 -7.19 5.96 9.92
C VAL A 541 -7.73 6.80 11.09
N VAL A 542 -8.84 6.40 11.70
CA VAL A 542 -9.42 7.11 12.86
C VAL A 542 -8.48 7.08 14.05
N LYS A 543 -7.77 5.97 14.30
CA LYS A 543 -6.72 5.88 15.32
C LYS A 543 -5.59 6.87 15.05
N GLY A 544 -5.15 7.01 13.80
CA GLY A 544 -4.18 8.01 13.37
C GLY A 544 -4.64 9.45 13.62
N ILE A 545 -5.91 9.76 13.29
CA ILE A 545 -6.52 11.07 13.58
C ILE A 545 -6.50 11.34 15.09
N ARG A 546 -6.96 10.40 15.91
CA ARG A 546 -6.93 10.53 17.39
C ARG A 546 -5.51 10.72 17.92
N ALA A 547 -4.54 9.97 17.40
CA ALA A 547 -3.14 10.08 17.82
C ALA A 547 -2.51 11.43 17.47
N TYR A 548 -2.91 12.04 16.34
CA TYR A 548 -2.41 13.34 15.92
C TYR A 548 -3.03 14.50 16.70
N PHE A 549 -4.35 14.48 16.94
CA PHE A 549 -5.10 15.54 17.64
C PHE A 549 -5.24 15.30 19.14
N ARG A 550 -4.44 14.44 19.73
CA ARG A 550 -4.36 14.21 21.17
C ARG A 550 -2.92 14.44 21.62
N LYS A 551 -2.76 15.29 22.66
CA LYS A 551 -1.46 15.47 23.35
C LYS A 551 -1.11 14.27 24.23
#